data_3efe35802b46b85aa0740d31bf7f3661
#
_entry.id   3efe35802b46b85aa0740d31bf7f3661
#
_cell.length_a   1.000
_cell.length_b   1.000
_cell.length_c   1.000
_cell.angle_alpha   90.00
_cell.angle_beta   90.00
_cell.angle_gamma   90.00
#
_symmetry.space_group_name_H-M   'P 1'
#
loop_
_entity.id
_entity.type
_entity.pdbx_description
1 polymer ?
#
loop_
_entity_poly.entity_id
_entity_poly.type
_entity_poly.pdbx_seq_one_letter_code
_entity_poly.pdbx_strand_id
1 'polypeptide(L)'
;MNIYHKSLWLTIINATMIGRSLGTTLPPNRRHNRIKLYKKLTIEEMGKLSAKMDQHTLRRRDIHRALDKIKDAIPGISFGQAQKGLNVLLKVHWFLYHKGHPIGSELDCPLDSKVLGSLGGPQIRLARIDKPMYMTKQEEIMSHSQVRGEHRVEYDRIWDEDHLRDEGLL
;
A
#
# COMPACT_ATOMS: atom_id res chain seq x y z
N MET A 1 -10.48 16.56 7.44
CA MET A 1 -10.65 15.62 6.30
C MET A 1 -12.09 15.61 5.83
N ASN A 2 -12.34 15.88 4.54
CA ASN A 2 -13.64 15.98 3.90
C ASN A 2 -14.27 14.58 3.71
N ILE A 3 -15.63 14.50 3.72
CA ILE A 3 -16.41 13.27 3.51
C ILE A 3 -16.13 12.64 2.13
N TYR A 4 -15.90 13.46 1.10
CA TYR A 4 -15.59 13.00 -0.25
C TYR A 4 -14.24 12.26 -0.30
N HIS A 5 -13.21 12.72 0.40
CA HIS A 5 -11.94 12.01 0.51
C HIS A 5 -12.10 10.66 1.20
N LYS A 6 -12.91 10.59 2.28
CA LYS A 6 -13.18 9.32 2.95
C LYS A 6 -13.88 8.32 2.04
N SER A 7 -14.86 8.78 1.26
CA SER A 7 -15.59 7.94 0.31
C SER A 7 -14.67 7.42 -0.80
N LEU A 8 -13.85 8.29 -1.40
CA LEU A 8 -12.87 7.90 -2.41
C LEU A 8 -11.89 6.87 -1.85
N TRP A 9 -11.31 7.12 -0.69
CA TRP A 9 -10.36 6.19 -0.07
C TRP A 9 -11.00 4.84 0.26
N LEU A 10 -12.25 4.82 0.72
CA LEU A 10 -12.98 3.58 0.94
C LEU A 10 -13.18 2.79 -0.37
N THR A 11 -13.49 3.47 -1.46
CA THR A 11 -13.62 2.87 -2.79
C THR A 11 -12.29 2.26 -3.23
N ILE A 12 -11.18 2.99 -3.10
CA ILE A 12 -9.84 2.50 -3.45
C ILE A 12 -9.46 1.29 -2.59
N ILE A 13 -9.68 1.33 -1.25
CA ILE A 13 -9.39 0.17 -0.39
C ILE A 13 -10.20 -1.04 -0.80
N ASN A 14 -11.47 -0.87 -1.17
CA ASN A 14 -12.30 -1.97 -1.66
C ASN A 14 -11.72 -2.58 -2.95
N ALA A 15 -11.23 -1.75 -3.86
CA ALA A 15 -10.60 -2.20 -5.11
C ALA A 15 -9.29 -2.96 -4.88
N THR A 16 -8.55 -2.71 -3.79
CA THR A 16 -7.31 -3.46 -3.49
C THR A 16 -7.54 -4.94 -3.19
N MET A 17 -8.78 -5.39 -3.11
CA MET A 17 -9.16 -6.77 -2.78
C MET A 17 -8.53 -7.32 -1.49
N ILE A 18 -8.03 -6.46 -0.62
CA ILE A 18 -7.39 -6.85 0.64
C ILE A 18 -8.31 -7.74 1.51
N GLY A 19 -9.62 -7.56 1.38
CA GLY A 19 -10.62 -8.38 2.06
C GLY A 19 -10.50 -9.88 1.76
N ARG A 20 -9.94 -10.27 0.60
CA ARG A 20 -9.68 -11.68 0.26
C ARG A 20 -8.56 -12.27 1.11
N SER A 21 -7.55 -11.47 1.47
CA SER A 21 -6.40 -11.95 2.26
C SER A 21 -6.61 -11.86 3.78
N LEU A 22 -7.56 -11.01 4.25
CA LEU A 22 -7.73 -10.70 5.67
C LEU A 22 -8.55 -11.72 6.47
N GLY A 23 -9.10 -12.73 5.84
CA GLY A 23 -10.02 -13.58 6.61
C GLY A 23 -10.42 -14.90 5.97
N THR A 24 -9.60 -15.46 5.08
CA THR A 24 -9.92 -16.73 4.43
C THR A 24 -10.13 -17.90 5.40
N THR A 25 -9.50 -17.84 6.57
CA THR A 25 -9.57 -18.88 7.61
C THR A 25 -10.51 -18.55 8.76
N LEU A 26 -11.17 -17.38 8.74
CA LEU A 26 -12.06 -16.94 9.83
C LEU A 26 -13.54 -17.19 9.51
N PRO A 27 -14.37 -17.44 10.53
CA PRO A 27 -15.81 -17.41 10.39
C PRO A 27 -16.30 -16.07 9.81
N PRO A 28 -17.41 -16.07 9.03
CA PRO A 28 -17.87 -14.88 8.29
C PRO A 28 -18.03 -13.61 9.13
N ASN A 29 -18.60 -13.72 10.34
CA ASN A 29 -18.78 -12.59 11.26
C ASN A 29 -17.43 -11.99 11.73
N ARG A 30 -16.48 -12.84 12.12
CA ARG A 30 -15.14 -12.39 12.53
C ARG A 30 -14.36 -11.79 11.36
N ARG A 31 -14.50 -12.37 10.18
CA ARG A 31 -13.91 -11.83 8.94
C ARG A 31 -14.47 -10.45 8.63
N HIS A 32 -15.79 -10.25 8.68
CA HIS A 32 -16.44 -8.96 8.44
C HIS A 32 -15.92 -7.89 9.39
N ASN A 33 -15.89 -8.17 10.69
CA ASN A 33 -15.42 -7.23 11.71
C ASN A 33 -13.93 -6.88 11.51
N ARG A 34 -13.09 -7.85 11.16
CA ARG A 34 -11.66 -7.62 10.86
C ARG A 34 -11.50 -6.69 9.66
N ILE A 35 -12.23 -6.92 8.58
CA ILE A 35 -12.20 -6.08 7.37
C ILE A 35 -12.67 -4.66 7.70
N LYS A 36 -13.75 -4.52 8.45
CA LYS A 36 -14.30 -3.21 8.87
C LYS A 36 -13.28 -2.43 9.71
N LEU A 37 -12.65 -3.09 10.68
CA LEU A 37 -11.62 -2.49 11.52
C LEU A 37 -10.40 -2.07 10.68
N TYR A 38 -9.93 -2.94 9.77
CA TYR A 38 -8.83 -2.62 8.87
C TYR A 38 -9.12 -1.35 8.04
N LYS A 39 -10.28 -1.28 7.40
CA LYS A 39 -10.68 -0.13 6.60
C LYS A 39 -10.72 1.15 7.44
N LYS A 40 -11.32 1.09 8.63
CA LYS A 40 -11.39 2.22 9.55
C LYS A 40 -10.01 2.75 9.90
N LEU A 41 -9.12 1.89 10.39
CA LEU A 41 -7.76 2.26 10.79
C LEU A 41 -6.93 2.79 9.62
N THR A 42 -7.03 2.15 8.46
CA THR A 42 -6.32 2.59 7.25
C THR A 42 -6.75 3.99 6.81
N ILE A 43 -8.05 4.30 6.85
CA ILE A 43 -8.57 5.63 6.51
C ILE A 43 -8.15 6.67 7.57
N GLU A 44 -8.17 6.32 8.85
CA GLU A 44 -7.73 7.21 9.93
C GLU A 44 -6.24 7.57 9.81
N GLU A 45 -5.38 6.59 9.58
CA GLU A 45 -3.94 6.83 9.40
C GLU A 45 -3.66 7.56 8.08
N MET A 46 -4.35 7.22 6.99
CA MET A 46 -4.25 7.96 5.73
C MET A 46 -4.57 9.45 5.91
N GLY A 47 -5.59 9.79 6.72
CA GLY A 47 -5.94 11.20 7.00
C GLY A 47 -4.80 11.99 7.67
N LYS A 48 -4.02 11.34 8.52
CA LYS A 48 -2.85 11.98 9.17
C LYS A 48 -1.67 12.11 8.21
N LEU A 49 -1.45 11.06 7.41
CA LEU A 49 -0.31 11.03 6.48
C LEU A 49 -0.53 11.95 5.28
N SER A 50 -1.76 12.03 4.75
CA SER A 50 -2.09 12.98 3.68
C SER A 50 -1.87 14.43 4.13
N ALA A 51 -2.30 14.80 5.35
CA ALA A 51 -2.04 16.13 5.87
C ALA A 51 -0.53 16.47 5.98
N LYS A 52 0.30 15.48 6.36
CA LYS A 52 1.76 15.65 6.35
C LYS A 52 2.33 15.73 4.93
N MET A 53 1.74 15.01 3.98
CA MET A 53 2.13 15.06 2.57
C MET A 53 1.82 16.44 1.98
N ASP A 54 0.63 16.97 2.24
CA ASP A 54 0.18 18.30 1.81
C ASP A 54 1.07 19.42 2.39
N GLN A 55 1.61 19.22 3.60
CA GLN A 55 2.56 20.12 4.26
C GLN A 55 4.03 19.85 3.88
N HIS A 56 4.32 18.87 3.02
CA HIS A 56 5.66 18.42 2.66
C HIS A 56 6.54 17.98 3.85
N THR A 57 5.91 17.53 4.94
CA THR A 57 6.59 17.10 6.17
C THR A 57 6.56 15.58 6.39
N LEU A 58 5.92 14.84 5.49
CA LEU A 58 5.87 13.37 5.57
C LEU A 58 7.29 12.78 5.52
N ARG A 59 7.51 11.77 6.37
CA ARG A 59 8.73 10.95 6.36
C ARG A 59 8.36 9.47 6.31
N ARG A 60 9.20 8.65 5.70
CA ARG A 60 9.02 7.20 5.62
C ARG A 60 8.73 6.56 6.98
N ARG A 61 9.39 7.02 8.03
CA ARG A 61 9.15 6.57 9.41
C ARG A 61 7.71 6.81 9.90
N ASP A 62 7.02 7.83 9.40
CA ASP A 62 5.63 8.10 9.77
C ASP A 62 4.71 7.05 9.16
N ILE A 63 5.00 6.63 7.92
CA ILE A 63 4.28 5.55 7.23
C ILE A 63 4.48 4.24 8.01
N HIS A 64 5.73 3.91 8.37
CA HIS A 64 6.01 2.68 9.09
C HIS A 64 5.34 2.63 10.47
N ARG A 65 5.28 3.76 11.19
CA ARG A 65 4.51 3.85 12.47
C ARG A 65 3.02 3.62 12.25
N ALA A 66 2.44 4.15 11.17
CA ALA A 66 1.05 3.91 10.84
C ALA A 66 0.79 2.44 10.50
N LEU A 67 1.70 1.80 9.75
CA LEU A 67 1.64 0.37 9.44
C LEU A 67 1.75 -0.51 10.69
N ASP A 68 2.70 -0.22 11.60
CA ASP A 68 2.82 -0.90 12.89
C ASP A 68 1.51 -0.80 13.66
N LYS A 69 0.93 0.39 13.76
CA LYS A 69 -0.33 0.62 14.46
C LYS A 69 -1.50 -0.17 13.86
N ILE A 70 -1.63 -0.21 12.53
CA ILE A 70 -2.67 -1.01 11.86
C ILE A 70 -2.46 -2.48 12.16
N LYS A 71 -1.23 -2.97 12.02
CA LYS A 71 -0.87 -4.37 12.26
C LYS A 71 -1.14 -4.80 13.71
N ASP A 72 -0.74 -3.98 14.69
CA ASP A 72 -0.85 -4.31 16.12
C ASP A 72 -2.30 -4.24 16.62
N ALA A 73 -3.11 -3.34 16.04
CA ALA A 73 -4.53 -3.23 16.39
C ALA A 73 -5.41 -4.35 15.83
N ILE A 74 -4.89 -5.15 14.89
CA ILE A 74 -5.68 -6.21 14.23
C ILE A 74 -5.01 -7.56 14.43
N PRO A 75 -5.43 -8.36 15.41
CA PRO A 75 -4.82 -9.64 15.73
C PRO A 75 -4.73 -10.57 14.50
N GLY A 76 -3.55 -11.14 14.28
CA GLY A 76 -3.32 -12.17 13.26
C GLY A 76 -3.22 -11.65 11.83
N ILE A 77 -3.09 -10.34 11.58
CA ILE A 77 -2.65 -9.87 10.27
C ILE A 77 -1.12 -9.76 10.20
N SER A 78 -0.57 -10.00 9.01
CA SER A 78 0.85 -9.78 8.74
C SER A 78 1.15 -8.32 8.42
N PHE A 79 2.42 -7.94 8.43
CA PHE A 79 2.86 -6.63 7.96
C PHE A 79 2.53 -6.42 6.47
N GLY A 80 2.72 -7.47 5.64
CA GLY A 80 2.37 -7.43 4.22
C GLY A 80 0.88 -7.21 3.96
N GLN A 81 0.01 -7.72 4.84
CA GLN A 81 -1.43 -7.43 4.75
C GLN A 81 -1.76 -6.01 5.21
N ALA A 82 -1.11 -5.52 6.28
CA ALA A 82 -1.33 -4.17 6.81
C ALA A 82 -0.96 -3.09 5.78
N GLN A 83 0.16 -3.27 5.05
CA GLN A 83 0.70 -2.25 4.16
C GLN A 83 -0.15 -2.02 2.90
N LYS A 84 -0.82 -3.05 2.36
CA LYS A 84 -1.37 -2.97 1.01
C LYS A 84 -2.36 -1.81 0.82
N GLY A 85 -3.36 -1.69 1.68
CA GLY A 85 -4.35 -0.61 1.53
C GLY A 85 -3.77 0.77 1.77
N LEU A 86 -2.93 0.93 2.79
CA LEU A 86 -2.34 2.22 3.12
C LEU A 86 -1.38 2.72 2.03
N ASN A 87 -0.48 1.84 1.54
CA ASN A 87 0.48 2.23 0.50
C ASN A 87 -0.22 2.53 -0.84
N VAL A 88 -1.28 1.79 -1.19
CA VAL A 88 -2.09 2.13 -2.39
C VAL A 88 -2.74 3.50 -2.24
N LEU A 89 -3.31 3.83 -1.08
CA LEU A 89 -3.90 5.15 -0.84
C LEU A 89 -2.86 6.27 -0.92
N LEU A 90 -1.69 6.07 -0.32
CA LEU A 90 -0.59 7.04 -0.37
C LEU A 90 -0.09 7.24 -1.80
N LYS A 91 0.07 6.16 -2.58
CA LYS A 91 0.41 6.23 -4.01
C LYS A 91 -0.60 7.05 -4.80
N VAL A 92 -1.90 6.73 -4.65
CA VAL A 92 -2.96 7.43 -5.39
C VAL A 92 -3.01 8.91 -4.99
N HIS A 93 -2.91 9.23 -3.69
CA HIS A 93 -2.90 10.62 -3.23
C HIS A 93 -1.69 11.38 -3.77
N TRP A 94 -0.49 10.78 -3.72
CA TRP A 94 0.70 11.37 -4.31
C TRP A 94 0.55 11.59 -5.82
N PHE A 95 0.06 10.60 -6.54
CA PHE A 95 -0.13 10.67 -7.99
C PHE A 95 -1.08 11.80 -8.39
N LEU A 96 -2.19 11.98 -7.65
CA LEU A 96 -3.20 12.97 -7.98
C LEU A 96 -2.79 14.41 -7.60
N TYR A 97 -2.04 14.57 -6.51
CA TYR A 97 -1.82 15.90 -5.93
C TYR A 97 -0.34 16.30 -5.82
N HIS A 98 0.58 15.38 -5.90
CA HIS A 98 2.00 15.63 -5.62
C HIS A 98 2.95 14.98 -6.63
N LYS A 99 2.44 14.50 -7.78
CA LYS A 99 3.29 13.86 -8.79
C LYS A 99 4.43 14.80 -9.21
N GLY A 100 5.66 14.24 -9.22
CA GLY A 100 6.89 15.01 -9.50
C GLY A 100 7.47 15.74 -8.29
N HIS A 101 6.77 15.79 -7.14
CA HIS A 101 7.33 16.35 -5.91
C HIS A 101 8.27 15.34 -5.23
N PRO A 102 9.43 15.78 -4.67
CA PRO A 102 10.41 14.88 -4.01
C PRO A 102 9.85 14.05 -2.86
N ILE A 103 8.69 14.40 -2.30
CA ILE A 103 8.01 13.63 -1.26
C ILE A 103 7.70 12.18 -1.70
N GLY A 104 7.65 11.91 -3.00
CA GLY A 104 7.51 10.57 -3.55
C GLY A 104 8.62 9.61 -3.10
N SER A 105 9.82 10.12 -2.80
CA SER A 105 10.95 9.32 -2.29
C SER A 105 10.70 8.74 -0.90
N GLU A 106 9.81 9.36 -0.11
CA GLU A 106 9.43 8.87 1.23
C GLU A 106 8.39 7.74 1.17
N LEU A 107 7.75 7.54 0.01
CA LEU A 107 6.69 6.53 -0.14
C LEU A 107 7.27 5.16 -0.47
N ASP A 108 6.63 4.14 0.07
CA ASP A 108 6.93 2.75 -0.24
C ASP A 108 5.99 2.23 -1.35
N CYS A 109 6.49 1.32 -2.18
CA CYS A 109 5.69 0.63 -3.18
C CYS A 109 4.64 -0.28 -2.50
N PRO A 110 3.38 -0.27 -2.96
CA PRO A 110 2.41 -1.26 -2.50
C PRO A 110 2.83 -2.67 -2.93
N LEU A 111 3.20 -3.53 -1.96
CA LEU A 111 3.55 -4.91 -2.28
C LEU A 111 2.29 -5.74 -2.57
N ASP A 112 2.35 -6.47 -3.67
CA ASP A 112 1.40 -7.55 -4.01
C ASP A 112 2.10 -8.70 -4.73
N SER A 113 1.34 -9.70 -5.18
CA SER A 113 1.92 -10.88 -5.81
C SER A 113 2.64 -10.59 -7.14
N LYS A 114 2.19 -9.59 -7.90
CA LYS A 114 2.85 -9.21 -9.16
C LYS A 114 4.15 -8.45 -8.90
N VAL A 115 4.10 -7.43 -8.02
CA VAL A 115 5.30 -6.68 -7.60
C VAL A 115 6.36 -7.63 -7.03
N LEU A 116 5.95 -8.57 -6.18
CA LEU A 116 6.87 -9.56 -5.62
C LEU A 116 7.41 -10.52 -6.69
N GLY A 117 6.58 -10.91 -7.66
CA GLY A 117 6.99 -11.75 -8.79
C GLY A 117 8.00 -11.06 -9.72
N SER A 118 7.85 -9.75 -9.96
CA SER A 118 8.77 -8.98 -10.82
C SER A 118 10.17 -8.80 -10.21
N LEU A 119 10.32 -9.01 -8.90
CA LEU A 119 11.63 -9.01 -8.22
C LEU A 119 12.40 -10.33 -8.38
N GLY A 120 11.88 -11.31 -9.13
CA GLY A 120 12.59 -12.55 -9.47
C GLY A 120 12.72 -13.57 -8.34
N GLY A 121 11.93 -13.44 -7.28
CA GLY A 121 11.94 -14.36 -6.14
C GLY A 121 10.79 -15.39 -6.14
N PRO A 122 10.78 -16.33 -5.19
CA PRO A 122 9.67 -17.24 -5.02
C PRO A 122 8.38 -16.49 -4.73
N GLN A 123 7.26 -17.04 -5.19
CA GLN A 123 5.95 -16.41 -4.99
C GLN A 123 5.58 -16.38 -3.50
N ILE A 124 5.65 -15.20 -2.89
CA ILE A 124 5.39 -14.98 -1.47
C ILE A 124 3.98 -14.41 -1.30
N ARG A 125 3.19 -15.04 -0.44
CA ARG A 125 1.87 -14.51 -0.07
C ARG A 125 2.02 -13.35 0.91
N LEU A 126 1.20 -12.29 0.77
CA LEU A 126 1.20 -11.13 1.68
C LEU A 126 1.09 -11.53 3.16
N ALA A 127 0.34 -12.59 3.44
CA ALA A 127 0.18 -13.12 4.80
C ALA A 127 1.49 -13.62 5.46
N ARG A 128 2.54 -13.86 4.67
CA ARG A 128 3.85 -14.32 5.16
C ARG A 128 4.90 -13.22 5.25
N ILE A 129 4.57 -12.00 4.84
CA ILE A 129 5.50 -10.88 4.87
C ILE A 129 5.46 -10.26 6.25
N ASP A 130 6.55 -10.39 6.98
CA ASP A 130 6.83 -9.65 8.21
C ASP A 130 7.49 -8.29 7.90
N LYS A 131 7.80 -7.52 8.95
CA LYS A 131 8.40 -6.19 8.79
C LYS A 131 9.83 -6.24 8.21
N PRO A 132 10.74 -7.12 8.67
CA PRO A 132 12.07 -7.26 8.07
C PRO A 132 12.01 -7.58 6.59
N MET A 133 11.22 -8.58 6.19
CA MET A 133 11.04 -8.95 4.78
C MET A 133 10.45 -7.79 3.96
N TYR A 134 9.46 -7.07 4.51
CA TYR A 134 8.92 -5.89 3.86
C TYR A 134 10.00 -4.84 3.58
N MET A 135 10.82 -4.52 4.57
CA MET A 135 11.91 -3.57 4.43
C MET A 135 12.91 -4.00 3.36
N THR A 136 13.34 -5.26 3.37
CA THR A 136 14.24 -5.82 2.35
C THR A 136 13.65 -5.68 0.94
N LYS A 137 12.37 -6.00 0.75
CA LYS A 137 11.71 -5.85 -0.55
C LYS A 137 11.60 -4.40 -1.01
N GLN A 138 11.38 -3.45 -0.10
CA GLN A 138 11.38 -2.04 -0.43
C GLN A 138 12.77 -1.52 -0.83
N GLU A 139 13.85 -2.05 -0.26
CA GLU A 139 15.22 -1.71 -0.67
C GLU A 139 15.58 -2.32 -2.04
N GLU A 140 15.15 -3.57 -2.32
CA GLU A 140 15.27 -4.17 -3.66
C GLU A 140 14.55 -3.29 -4.71
N ILE A 141 13.30 -2.88 -4.43
CA ILE A 141 12.53 -2.00 -5.30
C ILE A 141 13.23 -0.65 -5.48
N MET A 142 13.77 -0.07 -4.42
CA MET A 142 14.50 1.20 -4.51
C MET A 142 15.69 1.09 -5.47
N SER A 143 16.46 0.02 -5.37
CA SER A 143 17.60 -0.22 -6.28
C SER A 143 17.17 -0.30 -7.74
N HIS A 144 16.07 -1.00 -8.02
CA HIS A 144 15.51 -1.08 -9.38
C HIS A 144 14.95 0.27 -9.88
N SER A 145 14.26 1.02 -9.01
CA SER A 145 13.68 2.32 -9.37
C SER A 145 14.74 3.37 -9.63
N GLN A 146 15.84 3.38 -8.85
CA GLN A 146 16.96 4.31 -9.04
C GLN A 146 17.60 4.19 -10.42
N VAL A 147 17.74 2.96 -10.95
CA VAL A 147 18.27 2.72 -12.31
C VAL A 147 17.38 3.36 -13.36
N ARG A 148 16.08 3.51 -13.08
CA ARG A 148 15.09 4.12 -14.00
C ARG A 148 14.87 5.62 -13.75
N GLY A 149 15.49 6.20 -12.72
CA GLY A 149 15.19 7.58 -12.31
C GLY A 149 13.81 7.78 -11.69
N GLU A 150 13.22 6.72 -11.12
CA GLU A 150 11.86 6.69 -10.56
C GLU A 150 11.88 6.64 -9.02
N HIS A 151 10.78 7.05 -8.38
CA HIS A 151 10.58 6.79 -6.96
C HIS A 151 10.08 5.36 -6.74
N ARG A 152 10.36 4.77 -5.56
CA ARG A 152 9.86 3.42 -5.19
C ARG A 152 8.37 3.24 -5.41
N VAL A 153 7.59 4.26 -5.10
CA VAL A 153 6.12 4.25 -5.23
C VAL A 153 5.64 4.05 -6.67
N GLU A 154 6.50 4.30 -7.65
CA GLU A 154 6.20 4.15 -9.08
C GLU A 154 6.56 2.76 -9.61
N TYR A 155 7.25 1.93 -8.83
CA TYR A 155 7.72 0.62 -9.31
C TYR A 155 6.59 -0.30 -9.78
N ASP A 156 5.42 -0.24 -9.18
CA ASP A 156 4.25 -1.03 -9.56
C ASP A 156 3.54 -0.52 -10.83
N ARG A 157 4.11 0.51 -11.52
CA ARG A 157 3.67 0.96 -12.84
C ARG A 157 3.70 -0.18 -13.87
N ILE A 158 4.56 -1.16 -13.67
CA ILE A 158 4.59 -2.40 -14.47
C ILE A 158 3.20 -3.04 -14.55
N TRP A 159 2.41 -2.94 -13.49
CA TRP A 159 1.02 -3.38 -13.46
C TRP A 159 0.11 -2.62 -14.42
N ASP A 160 0.24 -1.31 -14.40
CA ASP A 160 -0.61 -0.42 -15.20
C ASP A 160 -0.24 -0.57 -16.68
N GLU A 161 1.05 -0.69 -17.00
CA GLU A 161 1.55 -0.89 -18.36
C GLU A 161 1.14 -2.25 -18.93
N ASP A 162 1.29 -3.33 -18.18
CA ASP A 162 0.86 -4.67 -18.62
C ASP A 162 -0.65 -4.69 -18.88
N HIS A 163 -1.45 -4.11 -17.97
CA HIS A 163 -2.89 -4.04 -18.14
C HIS A 163 -3.29 -3.22 -19.36
N LEU A 164 -2.67 -2.08 -19.59
CA LEU A 164 -2.94 -1.25 -20.78
C LEU A 164 -2.54 -1.95 -22.08
N ARG A 165 -1.45 -2.73 -22.09
CA ARG A 165 -1.07 -3.56 -23.24
C ARG A 165 -2.08 -4.68 -23.49
N ASP A 166 -2.52 -5.37 -22.43
CA ASP A 166 -3.51 -6.45 -22.52
C ASP A 166 -4.85 -5.92 -23.08
N GLU A 167 -5.21 -4.67 -22.79
CA GLU A 167 -6.40 -4.00 -23.30
C GLU A 167 -6.16 -3.31 -24.67
N GLY A 168 -4.95 -3.39 -25.23
CA GLY A 168 -4.61 -2.74 -26.52
C GLY A 168 -4.59 -1.21 -26.48
N LEU A 169 -4.32 -0.63 -25.29
CA LEU A 169 -4.27 0.82 -25.06
C LEU A 169 -2.83 1.37 -25.06
N LEU A 170 -1.83 0.51 -25.16
CA LEU A 170 -0.41 0.82 -25.40
C LEU A 170 0.15 0.01 -26.54
#